data_1769644553d3072ebb4a7a5accf8edaf
#
_entry.id   1769644553d3072ebb4a7a5accf8edaf
#
_cell.length_a   1.000
_cell.length_b   1.000
_cell.length_c   1.000
_cell.angle_alpha   90.00
_cell.angle_beta   90.00
_cell.angle_gamma   90.00
#
_symmetry.space_group_name_H-M   'P 1'
#
loop_
_entity.id
_entity.type
_entity.pdbx_description
1 polymer ?
#
loop_
_entity_poly.entity_id
_entity_poly.type
_entity_poly.pdbx_seq_one_letter_code
_entity_poly.pdbx_strand_id
1 'polypeptide(L)'
;MFENRQEAGEALSQKLLKFKGIKDAVVLAIPRGGVVIGKIIADTLGMPLGMVYAKKIPTPGQPELAAGAYIDRSKKFGKTPDVKDKTVILTDDGIATGATIETAIKYLKKKRVGKITLAVPVAPRDTVKKLKHLVDKLIILETPAHFGAVGEFYRDFPQVTDEEVEQLVRN
;
A
#
# COMPACT_ATOMS: atom_id res chain seq x y z
N MET A 1 5.08 -17.08 -4.35
CA MET A 1 5.04 -16.39 -5.67
C MET A 1 3.60 -16.28 -6.13
N PHE A 2 3.17 -15.07 -6.52
CA PHE A 2 1.81 -14.78 -6.99
C PHE A 2 1.75 -14.84 -8.51
N GLU A 3 0.62 -15.25 -9.08
CA GLU A 3 0.42 -15.17 -10.53
C GLU A 3 0.43 -13.71 -11.01
N ASN A 4 -0.28 -12.84 -10.27
CA ASN A 4 -0.39 -11.42 -10.58
C ASN A 4 -0.91 -10.64 -9.36
N ARG A 5 -1.11 -9.32 -9.50
CA ARG A 5 -1.66 -8.47 -8.43
C ARG A 5 -3.09 -8.84 -8.03
N GLN A 6 -3.87 -9.41 -8.93
CA GLN A 6 -5.24 -9.85 -8.65
C GLN A 6 -5.22 -10.98 -7.60
N GLU A 7 -4.46 -12.05 -7.85
CA GLU A 7 -4.32 -13.16 -6.90
C GLU A 7 -3.77 -12.70 -5.55
N ALA A 8 -2.72 -11.87 -5.56
CA ALA A 8 -2.15 -11.32 -4.34
C ALA A 8 -3.16 -10.51 -3.52
N GLY A 9 -3.97 -9.67 -4.18
CA GLY A 9 -5.03 -8.89 -3.56
C GLY A 9 -6.13 -9.75 -2.97
N GLU A 10 -6.55 -10.80 -3.67
CA GLU A 10 -7.53 -11.77 -3.17
C GLU A 10 -7.02 -12.50 -1.93
N ALA A 11 -5.80 -13.02 -1.96
CA ALA A 11 -5.18 -13.70 -0.82
C ALA A 11 -5.04 -12.76 0.39
N LEU A 12 -4.64 -11.50 0.16
CA LEU A 12 -4.52 -10.50 1.21
C LEU A 12 -5.89 -10.14 1.81
N SER A 13 -6.92 -10.02 0.98
CA SER A 13 -8.29 -9.72 1.39
C SER A 13 -8.84 -10.78 2.35
N GLN A 14 -8.53 -12.06 2.14
CA GLN A 14 -8.94 -13.15 3.06
C GLN A 14 -8.34 -12.95 4.47
N LYS A 15 -7.12 -12.46 4.58
CA LYS A 15 -6.51 -12.16 5.89
C LYS A 15 -7.12 -10.93 6.57
N LEU A 16 -7.84 -10.13 5.81
CA LEU A 16 -8.46 -8.88 6.26
C LEU A 16 -9.96 -9.00 6.55
N LEU A 17 -10.59 -10.15 6.33
CA LEU A 17 -12.06 -10.33 6.49
C LEU A 17 -12.59 -9.90 7.86
N LYS A 18 -11.78 -10.00 8.91
CA LYS A 18 -12.15 -9.52 10.26
C LYS A 18 -12.39 -8.01 10.35
N PHE A 19 -11.94 -7.23 9.35
CA PHE A 19 -12.18 -5.79 9.27
C PHE A 19 -13.50 -5.45 8.57
N LYS A 20 -14.16 -6.45 7.94
CA LYS A 20 -15.44 -6.23 7.27
C LYS A 20 -16.49 -5.74 8.26
N GLY A 21 -17.22 -4.69 7.88
CA GLY A 21 -18.27 -4.11 8.74
C GLY A 21 -17.78 -3.10 9.77
N ILE A 22 -16.47 -2.83 9.86
CA ILE A 22 -15.96 -1.73 10.70
C ILE A 22 -16.45 -0.41 10.12
N LYS A 23 -17.13 0.37 10.96
CA LYS A 23 -17.54 1.74 10.62
C LYS A 23 -16.32 2.67 10.64
N ASP A 24 -16.40 3.73 9.87
CA ASP A 24 -15.32 4.73 9.78
C ASP A 24 -13.96 4.10 9.40
N ALA A 25 -13.97 3.21 8.42
CA ALA A 25 -12.79 2.58 7.87
C ALA A 25 -12.62 2.92 6.39
N VAL A 26 -11.38 3.00 5.94
CA VAL A 26 -11.02 3.28 4.55
C VAL A 26 -9.79 2.48 4.14
N VAL A 27 -9.78 1.99 2.91
CA VAL A 27 -8.59 1.43 2.29
C VAL A 27 -7.84 2.55 1.59
N LEU A 28 -6.57 2.72 1.91
CA LEU A 28 -5.68 3.66 1.23
C LEU A 28 -4.59 2.90 0.48
N ALA A 29 -4.50 3.15 -0.81
CA ALA A 29 -3.50 2.54 -1.67
C ALA A 29 -2.42 3.54 -2.09
N ILE A 30 -1.20 3.05 -2.24
CA ILE A 30 -0.11 3.82 -2.84
C ILE A 30 -0.13 3.59 -4.35
N PRO A 31 -0.36 4.63 -5.16
CA PRO A 31 -0.32 4.48 -6.61
C PRO A 31 1.09 4.11 -7.11
N ARG A 32 1.22 3.39 -8.22
CA ARG A 32 0.12 2.89 -9.07
C ARG A 32 -0.26 1.46 -8.76
N GLY A 33 0.70 0.54 -8.61
CA GLY A 33 0.45 -0.90 -8.42
C GLY A 33 -0.41 -1.23 -7.20
N GLY A 34 -0.22 -0.48 -6.10
CA GLY A 34 -0.99 -0.65 -4.88
C GLY A 34 -2.49 -0.38 -5.06
N VAL A 35 -2.89 0.38 -6.07
CA VAL A 35 -4.32 0.64 -6.34
C VAL A 35 -5.06 -0.61 -6.79
N VAL A 36 -4.40 -1.50 -7.53
CA VAL A 36 -4.98 -2.80 -7.93
C VAL A 36 -5.29 -3.64 -6.67
N ILE A 37 -4.31 -3.75 -5.77
CA ILE A 37 -4.47 -4.46 -4.49
C ILE A 37 -5.55 -3.78 -3.64
N GLY A 38 -5.48 -2.45 -3.51
CA GLY A 38 -6.42 -1.67 -2.71
C GLY A 38 -7.87 -1.79 -3.16
N LYS A 39 -8.11 -1.81 -4.47
CA LYS A 39 -9.45 -1.99 -5.04
C LYS A 39 -10.05 -3.34 -4.66
N ILE A 40 -9.28 -4.40 -4.76
CA ILE A 40 -9.72 -5.76 -4.40
C ILE A 40 -10.06 -5.85 -2.90
N ILE A 41 -9.21 -5.27 -2.05
CA ILE A 41 -9.46 -5.21 -0.60
C ILE A 41 -10.73 -4.40 -0.31
N ALA A 42 -10.85 -3.22 -0.90
CA ALA A 42 -11.99 -2.33 -0.69
C ALA A 42 -13.32 -2.99 -1.08
N ASP A 43 -13.36 -3.62 -2.26
CA ASP A 43 -14.55 -4.34 -2.74
C ASP A 43 -14.91 -5.54 -1.84
N THR A 44 -13.89 -6.31 -1.43
CA THR A 44 -14.11 -7.49 -0.57
C THR A 44 -14.65 -7.10 0.81
N LEU A 45 -14.15 -6.00 1.38
CA LEU A 45 -14.52 -5.54 2.71
C LEU A 45 -15.72 -4.58 2.72
N GLY A 46 -16.17 -4.11 1.55
CA GLY A 46 -17.21 -3.09 1.45
C GLY A 46 -16.79 -1.75 2.00
N MET A 47 -15.51 -1.37 1.82
CA MET A 47 -14.93 -0.12 2.29
C MET A 47 -14.66 0.84 1.13
N PRO A 48 -14.68 2.16 1.37
CA PRO A 48 -14.23 3.12 0.36
C PRO A 48 -12.73 2.97 0.09
N LEU A 49 -12.34 3.21 -1.16
CA LEU A 49 -10.96 3.28 -1.61
C LEU A 49 -10.51 4.74 -1.73
N GLY A 50 -9.40 5.06 -1.12
CA GLY A 50 -8.68 6.30 -1.33
C GLY A 50 -7.22 6.05 -1.66
N MET A 51 -6.46 7.11 -1.88
CA MET A 51 -5.04 7.02 -2.21
C MET A 51 -4.20 7.95 -1.36
N VAL A 52 -2.97 7.52 -1.12
CA VAL A 52 -1.93 8.34 -0.51
C VAL A 52 -0.75 8.40 -1.47
N TYR A 53 -0.36 9.60 -1.84
CA TYR A 53 0.69 9.84 -2.84
C TYR A 53 2.03 10.06 -2.15
N ALA A 54 2.81 8.99 -2.01
CA ALA A 54 4.17 9.07 -1.52
C ALA A 54 5.14 8.68 -2.65
N LYS A 55 6.14 9.53 -2.90
CA LYS A 55 7.15 9.31 -3.94
C LYS A 55 8.54 9.19 -3.32
N LYS A 56 9.33 8.28 -3.86
CA LYS A 56 10.74 8.13 -3.51
C LYS A 56 11.55 9.29 -4.07
N ILE A 57 12.54 9.72 -3.30
CA ILE A 57 13.60 10.62 -3.77
C ILE A 57 14.76 9.73 -4.22
N PRO A 58 15.09 9.68 -5.51
CA PRO A 58 16.17 8.84 -6.00
C PRO A 58 17.52 9.33 -5.46
N THR A 59 18.43 8.41 -5.15
CA THR A 59 19.81 8.74 -4.81
C THR A 59 20.58 9.09 -6.10
N PRO A 60 21.29 10.23 -6.16
CA PRO A 60 22.12 10.57 -7.32
C PRO A 60 23.10 9.43 -7.66
N GLY A 61 23.13 9.00 -8.92
CA GLY A 61 23.98 7.91 -9.40
C GLY A 61 23.52 6.48 -9.04
N GLN A 62 22.49 6.32 -8.21
CA GLN A 62 21.93 5.04 -7.82
C GLN A 62 20.41 5.14 -7.71
N PRO A 63 19.68 5.23 -8.83
CA PRO A 63 18.25 5.48 -8.85
C PRO A 63 17.41 4.40 -8.15
N GLU A 64 17.94 3.18 -8.02
CA GLU A 64 17.27 2.08 -7.30
C GLU A 64 17.27 2.27 -5.77
N LEU A 65 18.19 3.10 -5.25
CA LEU A 65 18.25 3.43 -3.83
C LEU A 65 17.49 4.73 -3.56
N ALA A 66 16.57 4.67 -2.60
CA ALA A 66 15.83 5.85 -2.17
C ALA A 66 16.64 6.63 -1.11
N ALA A 67 16.98 7.88 -1.39
CA ALA A 67 17.51 8.83 -0.41
C ALA A 67 16.43 9.29 0.60
N GLY A 68 15.15 9.02 0.31
CA GLY A 68 14.00 9.38 1.12
C GLY A 68 12.69 9.25 0.35
N ALA A 69 11.65 9.84 0.89
CA ALA A 69 10.35 9.93 0.24
C ALA A 69 9.61 11.19 0.69
N TYR A 70 8.63 11.63 -0.09
CA TYR A 70 7.79 12.78 0.23
C TYR A 70 6.34 12.53 -0.18
N ILE A 71 5.40 13.28 0.40
CA ILE A 71 4.00 13.24 -0.01
C ILE A 71 3.82 14.15 -1.22
N ASP A 72 3.44 13.54 -2.34
CA ASP A 72 3.08 14.26 -3.55
C ASP A 72 1.65 14.80 -3.42
N ARG A 73 1.52 16.13 -3.46
CA ARG A 73 0.22 16.82 -3.34
C ARG A 73 -0.41 17.14 -4.69
N SER A 74 0.13 16.63 -5.80
CA SER A 74 -0.41 16.90 -7.16
C SER A 74 -1.85 16.41 -7.35
N LYS A 75 -2.30 15.44 -6.52
CA LYS A 75 -3.67 14.91 -6.52
C LYS A 75 -4.11 14.37 -7.89
N LYS A 76 -3.19 13.77 -8.62
CA LYS A 76 -3.39 13.29 -9.98
C LYS A 76 -4.65 12.41 -10.14
N PHE A 77 -4.96 11.57 -9.15
CA PHE A 77 -6.10 10.65 -9.16
C PHE A 77 -7.16 10.99 -8.09
N GLY A 78 -7.18 12.21 -7.59
CA GLY A 78 -8.11 12.65 -6.56
C GLY A 78 -7.43 13.01 -5.23
N LYS A 79 -8.23 13.43 -4.27
CA LYS A 79 -7.73 13.81 -2.95
C LYS A 79 -7.57 12.59 -2.07
N THR A 80 -6.54 12.58 -1.21
CA THR A 80 -6.52 11.66 -0.06
C THR A 80 -7.75 11.98 0.82
N PRO A 81 -8.60 10.99 1.14
CA PRO A 81 -9.77 11.22 1.98
C PRO A 81 -9.39 11.68 3.39
N ASP A 82 -10.35 12.28 4.09
CA ASP A 82 -10.17 12.56 5.51
C ASP A 82 -10.05 11.24 6.28
N VAL A 83 -9.00 11.13 7.09
CA VAL A 83 -8.67 9.92 7.87
C VAL A 83 -8.74 10.15 9.37
N LYS A 84 -9.13 11.35 9.80
CA LYS A 84 -9.19 11.68 11.22
C LYS A 84 -10.08 10.68 11.95
N ASP A 85 -9.54 10.11 13.01
CA ASP A 85 -10.19 9.11 13.89
C ASP A 85 -10.65 7.81 13.19
N LYS A 86 -10.30 7.62 11.91
CA LYS A 86 -10.68 6.43 11.13
C LYS A 86 -9.68 5.27 11.26
N THR A 87 -10.18 4.07 11.00
CA THR A 87 -9.35 2.90 10.76
C THR A 87 -8.90 2.89 9.30
N VAL A 88 -7.60 2.90 9.07
CA VAL A 88 -7.00 2.88 7.74
C VAL A 88 -6.35 1.52 7.49
N ILE A 89 -6.69 0.89 6.37
CA ILE A 89 -5.92 -0.21 5.79
C ILE A 89 -5.05 0.39 4.70
N LEU A 90 -3.74 0.53 4.98
CA LEU A 90 -2.76 1.03 4.03
C LEU A 90 -2.17 -0.15 3.25
N THR A 91 -2.11 -0.04 1.93
CA THR A 91 -1.63 -1.12 1.06
C THR A 91 -0.78 -0.63 -0.12
N ASP A 92 0.06 -1.53 -0.61
CA ASP A 92 0.84 -1.42 -1.84
C ASP A 92 0.97 -2.82 -2.46
N ASP A 93 1.50 -2.95 -3.67
CA ASP A 93 1.72 -4.25 -4.32
C ASP A 93 2.96 -5.01 -3.79
N GLY A 94 3.74 -4.37 -2.97
CA GLY A 94 4.88 -4.91 -2.24
C GLY A 94 5.75 -3.79 -1.71
N ILE A 95 6.60 -4.12 -0.75
CA ILE A 95 7.48 -3.15 -0.11
C ILE A 95 8.93 -3.63 -0.30
N ALA A 96 9.80 -2.76 -0.78
CA ALA A 96 11.25 -2.99 -0.80
C ALA A 96 11.92 -2.35 0.43
N THR A 97 12.35 -1.10 0.33
CA THR A 97 13.04 -0.40 1.43
C THR A 97 12.08 0.11 2.52
N GLY A 98 10.82 0.29 2.18
CA GLY A 98 9.79 0.84 3.08
C GLY A 98 9.74 2.37 3.14
N ALA A 99 10.60 3.09 2.42
CA ALA A 99 10.68 4.55 2.49
C ALA A 99 9.34 5.25 2.14
N THR A 100 8.66 4.79 1.10
CA THR A 100 7.36 5.31 0.65
C THR A 100 6.27 5.07 1.70
N ILE A 101 6.22 3.84 2.21
CA ILE A 101 5.25 3.44 3.25
C ILE A 101 5.48 4.21 4.55
N GLU A 102 6.72 4.32 4.99
CA GLU A 102 7.07 5.07 6.20
C GLU A 102 6.64 6.55 6.10
N THR A 103 6.85 7.16 4.94
CA THR A 103 6.40 8.54 4.67
C THR A 103 4.88 8.65 4.69
N ALA A 104 4.18 7.70 4.09
CA ALA A 104 2.72 7.64 4.13
C ALA A 104 2.20 7.49 5.57
N ILE A 105 2.79 6.60 6.37
CA ILE A 105 2.42 6.41 7.78
C ILE A 105 2.61 7.69 8.59
N LYS A 106 3.75 8.37 8.44
CA LYS A 106 4.02 9.65 9.11
C LYS A 106 3.00 10.72 8.74
N TYR A 107 2.63 10.79 7.46
CA TYR A 107 1.59 11.70 6.98
C TYR A 107 0.22 11.41 7.62
N LEU A 108 -0.20 10.14 7.64
CA LEU A 108 -1.46 9.72 8.22
C LEU A 108 -1.53 10.04 9.74
N LYS A 109 -0.43 9.83 10.46
CA LYS A 109 -0.33 10.18 11.89
C LYS A 109 -0.49 11.69 12.11
N LYS A 110 0.11 12.53 11.26
CA LYS A 110 -0.12 13.99 11.30
C LYS A 110 -1.56 14.38 11.02
N LYS A 111 -2.30 13.57 10.24
CA LYS A 111 -3.73 13.74 9.97
C LYS A 111 -4.63 13.15 11.07
N ARG A 112 -4.06 12.73 12.19
CA ARG A 112 -4.79 12.15 13.34
C ARG A 112 -5.61 10.92 12.99
N VAL A 113 -5.05 10.05 12.17
CA VAL A 113 -5.64 8.73 11.90
C VAL A 113 -5.92 7.97 13.20
N GLY A 114 -7.03 7.24 13.26
CA GLY A 114 -7.37 6.45 14.45
C GLY A 114 -6.48 5.23 14.59
N LYS A 115 -6.50 4.33 13.61
CA LYS A 115 -5.67 3.13 13.57
C LYS A 115 -5.12 2.90 12.17
N ILE A 116 -3.91 2.35 12.07
CA ILE A 116 -3.28 1.94 10.81
C ILE A 116 -3.02 0.44 10.83
N THR A 117 -3.61 -0.26 9.88
CA THR A 117 -3.22 -1.63 9.49
C THR A 117 -2.48 -1.54 8.17
N LEU A 118 -1.22 -1.93 8.15
CA LEU A 118 -0.44 -2.07 6.92
C LEU A 118 -0.61 -3.50 6.41
N ALA A 119 -1.10 -3.64 5.19
CA ALA A 119 -1.35 -4.93 4.55
C ALA A 119 -0.73 -4.95 3.16
N VAL A 120 0.27 -5.80 2.93
CA VAL A 120 0.95 -5.94 1.64
C VAL A 120 1.26 -7.41 1.32
N PRO A 121 1.32 -7.79 0.04
CA PRO A 121 1.63 -9.17 -0.34
C PRO A 121 3.03 -9.61 0.04
N VAL A 122 4.04 -8.75 -0.11
CA VAL A 122 5.44 -9.13 0.09
C VAL A 122 6.28 -7.97 0.63
N ALA A 123 7.18 -8.27 1.55
CA ALA A 123 8.19 -7.33 2.05
C ALA A 123 9.41 -8.10 2.61
N PRO A 124 10.63 -7.57 2.51
CA PRO A 124 11.82 -8.18 3.09
C PRO A 124 11.79 -8.13 4.61
N ARG A 125 12.40 -9.12 5.26
CA ARG A 125 12.37 -9.29 6.72
C ARG A 125 12.83 -8.06 7.50
N ASP A 126 13.86 -7.37 7.04
CA ASP A 126 14.38 -6.20 7.75
C ASP A 126 13.45 -4.99 7.66
N THR A 127 12.80 -4.82 6.51
CA THR A 127 11.75 -3.81 6.34
C THR A 127 10.54 -4.12 7.24
N VAL A 128 10.14 -5.39 7.35
CA VAL A 128 9.07 -5.83 8.27
C VAL A 128 9.38 -5.45 9.70
N LYS A 129 10.59 -5.74 10.18
CA LYS A 129 11.02 -5.39 11.55
C LYS A 129 10.92 -3.89 11.81
N LYS A 130 11.33 -3.07 10.83
CA LYS A 130 11.27 -1.61 10.91
C LYS A 130 9.82 -1.10 10.96
N LEU A 131 8.98 -1.56 10.04
CA LEU A 131 7.61 -1.08 9.89
C LEU A 131 6.67 -1.56 11.00
N LYS A 132 6.93 -2.71 11.61
CA LYS A 132 6.13 -3.29 12.68
C LYS A 132 5.87 -2.32 13.83
N HIS A 133 6.82 -1.46 14.15
CA HIS A 133 6.72 -0.51 15.26
C HIS A 133 5.99 0.80 14.89
N LEU A 134 5.68 1.00 13.61
CA LEU A 134 5.08 2.23 13.10
C LEU A 134 3.56 2.14 12.96
N VAL A 135 2.99 0.95 12.99
CA VAL A 135 1.58 0.69 12.73
C VAL A 135 0.94 -0.14 13.85
N ASP A 136 -0.37 -0.08 13.96
CA ASP A 136 -1.13 -0.84 14.96
C ASP A 136 -1.19 -2.33 14.59
N LYS A 137 -1.22 -2.65 13.31
CA LYS A 137 -1.23 -4.00 12.79
C LYS A 137 -0.47 -4.11 11.48
N LEU A 138 0.23 -5.22 11.32
CA LEU A 138 1.01 -5.53 10.11
C LEU A 138 0.58 -6.92 9.60
N ILE A 139 0.17 -6.98 8.33
CA ILE A 139 -0.24 -8.20 7.64
C ILE A 139 0.57 -8.30 6.35
N ILE A 140 1.41 -9.33 6.27
CA ILE A 140 2.24 -9.60 5.10
C ILE A 140 2.10 -11.09 4.77
N LEU A 141 1.90 -11.40 3.49
CA LEU A 141 1.73 -12.79 3.05
C LEU A 141 3.06 -13.51 2.94
N GLU A 142 4.07 -12.86 2.36
CA GLU A 142 5.41 -13.43 2.15
C GLU A 142 6.51 -12.50 2.66
N THR A 143 7.44 -13.08 3.43
CA THR A 143 8.65 -12.40 3.91
C THR A 143 9.88 -13.19 3.50
N PRO A 144 10.31 -13.08 2.22
CA PRO A 144 11.39 -13.91 1.69
C PRO A 144 12.74 -13.59 2.34
N ALA A 145 13.62 -14.62 2.37
CA ALA A 145 14.98 -14.47 2.87
C ALA A 145 15.86 -13.65 1.92
N HIS A 146 15.63 -13.82 0.61
CA HIS A 146 16.32 -13.08 -0.45
C HIS A 146 15.29 -12.20 -1.16
N PHE A 147 15.61 -10.92 -1.29
CA PHE A 147 14.72 -9.94 -1.88
C PHE A 147 15.52 -8.99 -2.77
N GLY A 148 15.30 -9.04 -4.06
CA GLY A 148 15.84 -8.09 -5.03
C GLY A 148 14.86 -6.96 -5.31
N ALA A 149 13.70 -7.32 -5.88
CA ALA A 149 12.65 -6.37 -6.22
C ALA A 149 11.26 -6.99 -6.03
N VAL A 150 10.24 -6.15 -5.83
CA VAL A 150 8.84 -6.59 -5.66
C VAL A 150 8.38 -7.49 -6.82
N GLY A 151 8.72 -7.12 -8.06
CA GLY A 151 8.29 -7.84 -9.25
C GLY A 151 8.77 -9.30 -9.34
N GLU A 152 9.84 -9.68 -8.62
CA GLU A 152 10.34 -11.06 -8.58
C GLU A 152 9.38 -12.05 -7.92
N PHE A 153 8.40 -11.54 -7.17
CA PHE A 153 7.40 -12.35 -6.45
C PHE A 153 6.10 -12.51 -7.22
N TYR A 154 6.07 -12.00 -8.47
CA TYR A 154 4.93 -12.09 -9.38
C TYR A 154 5.37 -12.72 -10.70
N ARG A 155 4.56 -13.63 -11.25
CA ARG A 155 4.79 -14.17 -12.59
C ARG A 155 4.46 -13.17 -13.68
N ASP A 156 3.34 -12.45 -13.50
CA ASP A 156 2.92 -11.37 -14.36
C ASP A 156 2.84 -10.07 -13.55
N PHE A 157 3.72 -9.12 -13.88
CA PHE A 157 3.87 -7.86 -13.15
C PHE A 157 3.97 -6.66 -14.10
N PRO A 158 2.95 -6.44 -14.96
CA PRO A 158 2.98 -5.31 -15.87
C PRO A 158 2.97 -3.98 -15.12
N GLN A 159 3.52 -2.95 -15.77
CA GLN A 159 3.42 -1.61 -15.26
C GLN A 159 1.96 -1.14 -15.31
N VAL A 160 1.43 -0.71 -14.17
CA VAL A 160 0.08 -0.15 -14.10
C VAL A 160 0.10 1.28 -14.66
N THR A 161 -0.78 1.56 -15.60
CA THR A 161 -0.89 2.88 -16.23
C THR A 161 -1.75 3.84 -15.42
N ASP A 162 -1.65 5.12 -15.72
CA ASP A 162 -2.50 6.14 -15.08
C ASP A 162 -3.97 5.93 -15.44
N GLU A 163 -4.26 5.53 -16.68
CA GLU A 163 -5.60 5.22 -17.19
C GLU A 163 -6.23 4.05 -16.43
N GLU A 164 -5.45 3.00 -16.15
CA GLU A 164 -5.89 1.85 -15.34
C GLU A 164 -6.23 2.29 -13.91
N VAL A 165 -5.39 3.13 -13.28
CA VAL A 165 -5.68 3.68 -11.94
C VAL A 165 -6.97 4.49 -11.96
N GLU A 166 -7.17 5.36 -12.95
CA GLU A 166 -8.40 6.15 -13.07
C GLU A 166 -9.65 5.27 -13.20
N GLN A 167 -9.58 4.22 -14.00
CA GLN A 167 -10.68 3.26 -14.16
C GLN A 167 -11.02 2.54 -12.84
N LEU A 168 -10.00 2.08 -12.11
CA LEU A 168 -10.18 1.40 -10.83
C LEU A 168 -10.81 2.29 -9.76
N VAL A 169 -10.49 3.57 -9.77
CA VAL A 169 -11.00 4.55 -8.79
C VAL A 169 -12.42 4.99 -9.09
N ARG A 170 -12.82 5.05 -10.39
CA ARG A 170 -14.18 5.46 -10.80
C ARG A 170 -15.23 4.36 -10.55
N ASN A 171 -14.82 3.12 -10.54
CA ASN A 171 -15.71 1.96 -10.35
C ASN A 171 -15.75 1.53 -8.88
#